data_ab3e4fe79984400b0d886bb190066d95
#
_entry.id   ab3e4fe79984400b0d886bb190066d95
#
_cell.length_a   1.000
_cell.length_b   1.000
_cell.length_c   1.000
_cell.angle_alpha   90.00
_cell.angle_beta   90.00
_cell.angle_gamma   90.00
#
_symmetry.space_group_name_H-M   'P 1'
#
loop_
_entity.id
_entity.type
_entity.pdbx_description
1 polymer ?
#
loop_
_entity_poly.entity_id
_entity_poly.type
_entity_poly.pdbx_seq_one_letter_code
_entity_poly.pdbx_strand_id
1 'polypeptide(L)'
;MPNINATIGEATSAYCVNKKADSSAKKTVEKIFRSVGTILQIEEKEMSMFSVLAGCSPAFTYLYINSLADAARRFGMPKDKALKIAAHSVLG
;
A
#
# COMPACT_ATOMS: atom_id res chain seq x y z
N MET A 1 2.04 3.08 -11.20
CA MET A 1 2.21 1.83 -10.43
C MET A 1 1.48 1.96 -9.08
N PRO A 2 0.34 1.33 -8.88
CA PRO A 2 -0.32 1.22 -7.58
C PRO A 2 0.20 0.01 -6.80
N ASN A 3 -0.05 -0.03 -5.49
CA ASN A 3 0.14 -1.22 -4.68
C ASN A 3 -1.17 -2.01 -4.47
N ILE A 4 -1.11 -3.15 -3.78
CA ILE A 4 -2.25 -4.06 -3.56
C ILE A 4 -3.43 -3.38 -2.84
N ASN A 5 -3.18 -2.35 -2.05
CA ASN A 5 -4.20 -1.63 -1.31
C ASN A 5 -5.20 -0.87 -2.20
N ALA A 6 -4.94 -0.80 -3.52
CA ALA A 6 -5.91 -0.31 -4.50
C ALA A 6 -7.24 -1.08 -4.45
N THR A 7 -7.20 -2.35 -4.07
CA THR A 7 -8.41 -3.20 -3.97
C THR A 7 -9.41 -2.75 -2.91
N ILE A 8 -8.96 -1.93 -1.97
CA ILE A 8 -9.78 -1.38 -0.87
C ILE A 8 -9.84 0.15 -0.89
N GLY A 9 -9.34 0.80 -1.96
CA GLY A 9 -9.35 2.26 -2.08
C GLY A 9 -8.26 2.99 -1.29
N GLU A 10 -7.26 2.29 -0.76
CA GLU A 10 -6.18 2.82 0.09
C GLU A 10 -4.80 2.67 -0.57
N ALA A 11 -4.76 2.74 -1.90
CA ALA A 11 -3.51 2.62 -2.65
C ALA A 11 -2.52 3.74 -2.35
N THR A 12 -1.26 3.38 -2.38
CA THR A 12 -0.18 4.32 -2.66
C THR A 12 0.29 4.07 -4.08
N SER A 13 0.13 5.06 -4.95
CA SER A 13 0.45 4.97 -6.37
C SER A 13 1.54 5.97 -6.74
N ALA A 14 2.40 5.60 -7.67
CA ALA A 14 3.33 6.53 -8.30
C ALA A 14 3.26 6.45 -9.82
N TYR A 15 3.58 7.57 -10.46
CA TYR A 15 3.78 7.63 -11.90
C TYR A 15 4.98 8.50 -12.25
N CYS A 16 5.60 8.20 -13.36
CA CYS A 16 6.57 9.08 -14.00
C CYS A 16 6.06 9.44 -15.40
N VAL A 17 6.58 10.51 -15.95
CA VAL A 17 6.18 11.02 -17.25
C VAL A 17 7.38 11.08 -18.19
N ASN A 18 7.17 10.76 -19.44
CA ASN A 18 8.14 11.04 -20.50
C ASN A 18 7.95 12.46 -21.06
N LYS A 19 8.87 12.87 -21.94
CA LYS A 19 8.84 14.20 -22.56
C LYS A 19 7.62 14.46 -23.47
N LYS A 20 6.88 13.41 -23.87
CA LYS A 20 5.71 13.51 -24.76
C LYS A 20 4.39 13.65 -24.00
N ALA A 21 4.38 13.38 -22.70
CA ALA A 21 3.17 13.46 -21.91
C ALA A 21 2.77 14.91 -21.68
N ASP A 22 1.60 15.29 -22.12
CA ASP A 22 1.03 16.61 -21.90
C ASP A 22 0.33 16.73 -20.53
N SER A 23 -0.10 17.94 -20.20
CA SER A 23 -0.79 18.20 -18.94
C SER A 23 -2.15 17.51 -18.83
N SER A 24 -2.82 17.26 -19.96
CA SER A 24 -4.11 16.56 -19.99
C SER A 24 -3.94 15.08 -19.62
N ALA A 25 -2.93 14.42 -20.20
CA ALA A 25 -2.59 13.04 -19.85
C ALA A 25 -2.26 12.89 -18.37
N LYS A 26 -1.47 13.80 -17.81
CA LYS A 26 -1.14 13.81 -16.36
C LYS A 26 -2.41 13.91 -15.50
N LYS A 27 -3.27 14.90 -15.78
CA LYS A 27 -4.53 15.09 -15.04
C LYS A 27 -5.44 13.87 -15.11
N THR A 28 -5.50 13.21 -16.28
CA THR A 28 -6.30 12.00 -16.46
C THR A 28 -5.77 10.85 -15.60
N VAL A 29 -4.46 10.61 -15.62
CA VAL A 29 -3.82 9.58 -14.78
C VAL A 29 -4.04 9.87 -13.29
N GLU A 30 -3.82 11.11 -12.86
CA GLU A 30 -4.03 11.48 -11.46
C GLU A 30 -5.49 11.29 -11.03
N LYS A 31 -6.45 11.69 -11.87
CA LYS A 31 -7.88 11.50 -11.58
C LYS A 31 -8.24 10.03 -11.39
N ILE A 32 -7.74 9.17 -12.27
CA ILE A 32 -8.01 7.72 -12.22
C ILE A 32 -7.42 7.14 -10.91
N PHE A 33 -6.15 7.41 -10.61
CA PHE A 33 -5.51 6.78 -9.46
C PHE A 33 -5.90 7.39 -8.12
N ARG A 34 -6.33 8.66 -8.07
CA ARG A 34 -6.92 9.26 -6.87
C ARG A 34 -8.24 8.60 -6.46
N SER A 35 -8.94 7.92 -7.37
CA SER A 35 -10.16 7.18 -7.02
C SER A 35 -9.90 5.90 -6.22
N VAL A 36 -8.67 5.44 -6.16
CA VAL A 36 -8.28 4.22 -5.42
C VAL A 36 -7.19 4.47 -4.35
N GLY A 37 -6.91 5.74 -4.04
CA GLY A 37 -5.96 6.11 -2.99
C GLY A 37 -5.15 7.36 -3.33
N THR A 38 -3.92 7.43 -2.81
CA THR A 38 -2.98 8.53 -3.06
C THR A 38 -2.16 8.28 -4.33
N ILE A 39 -1.71 9.37 -4.97
CA ILE A 39 -0.83 9.30 -6.14
C ILE A 39 0.25 10.38 -6.06
N LEU A 40 1.47 10.01 -6.43
CA LEU A 40 2.67 10.84 -6.44
C LEU A 40 3.32 10.81 -7.82
N GLN A 41 3.70 11.98 -8.33
CA GLN A 41 4.63 12.05 -9.47
C GLN A 41 6.05 11.91 -8.93
N ILE A 42 6.82 10.97 -9.49
CA ILE A 42 8.21 10.73 -9.15
C ILE A 42 9.08 10.71 -10.41
N GLU A 43 10.38 10.76 -10.25
CA GLU A 43 11.31 10.54 -11.36
C GLU A 43 11.40 9.04 -11.70
N GLU A 44 11.66 8.71 -12.96
CA GLU A 44 11.75 7.31 -13.40
C GLU A 44 12.81 6.52 -12.62
N LYS A 45 13.94 7.16 -12.28
CA LYS A 45 15.01 6.54 -11.47
C LYS A 45 14.56 6.14 -10.04
N GLU A 46 13.49 6.75 -9.54
CA GLU A 46 12.95 6.48 -8.20
C GLU A 46 11.94 5.33 -8.19
N MET A 47 11.50 4.87 -9.38
CA MET A 47 10.44 3.86 -9.47
C MET A 47 10.81 2.53 -8.81
N SER A 48 12.07 2.11 -8.89
CA SER A 48 12.53 0.89 -8.21
C SER A 48 12.45 1.01 -6.70
N MET A 49 12.83 2.17 -6.15
CA MET A 49 12.74 2.43 -4.71
C MET A 49 11.29 2.54 -4.26
N PHE A 50 10.44 3.20 -5.04
CA PHE A 50 8.99 3.23 -4.79
C PHE A 50 8.40 1.82 -4.76
N SER A 51 8.82 0.93 -5.67
CA SER A 51 8.37 -0.47 -5.69
C SER A 51 8.67 -1.20 -4.39
N VAL A 52 9.86 -0.97 -3.83
CA VAL A 52 10.23 -1.57 -2.53
C VAL A 52 9.41 -0.96 -1.40
N LEU A 53 9.33 0.36 -1.34
CA LEU A 53 8.63 1.05 -0.24
C LEU A 53 7.12 0.81 -0.25
N ALA A 54 6.46 1.05 -1.37
CA ALA A 54 5.01 0.99 -1.45
C ALA A 54 4.48 -0.37 -1.92
N GLY A 55 5.22 -1.05 -2.80
CA GLY A 55 4.80 -2.35 -3.34
C GLY A 55 4.99 -3.50 -2.37
N CYS A 56 6.12 -3.54 -1.65
CA CYS A 56 6.44 -4.65 -0.74
C CYS A 56 5.96 -4.43 0.69
N SER A 57 5.86 -3.18 1.17
CA SER A 57 5.49 -2.88 2.56
C SER A 57 4.19 -3.51 3.03
N PRO A 58 3.11 -3.56 2.24
CA PRO A 58 1.88 -4.24 2.67
C PRO A 58 2.11 -5.71 3.03
N ALA A 59 2.89 -6.44 2.24
CA ALA A 59 3.19 -7.85 2.51
C ALA A 59 3.95 -8.03 3.83
N PHE A 60 4.96 -7.20 4.10
CA PHE A 60 5.69 -7.23 5.36
C PHE A 60 4.81 -6.84 6.56
N THR A 61 3.94 -5.85 6.39
CA THR A 61 2.98 -5.45 7.42
C THR A 61 2.01 -6.59 7.74
N TYR A 62 1.49 -7.28 6.72
CA TYR A 62 0.61 -8.43 6.94
C TYR A 62 1.32 -9.58 7.63
N LEU A 63 2.57 -9.84 7.27
CA LEU A 63 3.38 -10.86 7.97
C LEU A 63 3.59 -10.48 9.43
N TYR A 64 3.89 -9.22 9.73
CA TYR A 64 4.03 -8.72 11.09
C TYR A 64 2.74 -8.87 11.90
N ILE A 65 1.59 -8.44 11.36
CA ILE A 65 0.27 -8.60 12.00
C ILE A 65 -0.04 -10.07 12.29
N ASN A 66 0.19 -10.95 11.32
CA ASN A 66 -0.02 -12.38 11.50
C ASN A 66 0.88 -12.97 12.59
N SER A 67 2.15 -12.56 12.64
CA SER A 67 3.10 -13.03 13.65
C SER A 67 2.67 -12.65 15.07
N LEU A 68 2.18 -11.41 15.25
CA LEU A 68 1.62 -10.96 16.53
C LEU A 68 0.39 -11.78 16.93
N ALA A 69 -0.52 -12.00 15.99
CA ALA A 69 -1.73 -12.79 16.23
C ALA A 69 -1.41 -14.25 16.56
N ASP A 70 -0.43 -14.85 15.89
CA ASP A 70 0.02 -16.22 16.16
C ASP A 70 0.68 -16.35 17.53
N ALA A 71 1.44 -15.35 17.96
CA ALA A 71 1.99 -15.31 19.32
C ALA A 71 0.86 -15.30 20.37
N ALA A 72 -0.15 -14.44 20.22
CA ALA A 72 -1.29 -14.38 21.12
C ALA A 72 -2.09 -15.69 21.17
N ARG A 73 -2.22 -16.38 20.02
CA ARG A 73 -2.87 -17.71 19.94
C ARG A 73 -2.17 -18.76 20.78
N ARG A 74 -0.85 -18.75 20.84
CA ARG A 74 -0.09 -19.71 21.67
C ARG A 74 -0.40 -19.55 23.16
N PHE A 75 -0.89 -18.39 23.57
CA PHE A 75 -1.35 -18.09 24.94
C PHE A 75 -2.87 -18.21 25.11
N GLY A 76 -3.56 -18.88 24.15
CA GLY A 76 -4.98 -19.22 24.27
C GLY A 76 -5.97 -18.17 23.74
N MET A 77 -5.50 -17.11 23.10
CA MET A 77 -6.41 -16.12 22.47
C MET A 77 -7.03 -16.69 21.18
N PRO A 78 -8.36 -16.57 20.97
CA PRO A 78 -8.99 -16.95 19.70
C PRO A 78 -8.36 -16.21 18.50
N LYS A 79 -8.19 -16.91 17.38
CA LYS A 79 -7.48 -16.39 16.19
C LYS A 79 -8.05 -15.08 15.70
N ASP A 80 -9.36 -15.00 15.51
CA ASP A 80 -10.02 -13.81 14.94
C ASP A 80 -9.88 -12.60 15.86
N LYS A 81 -9.97 -12.82 17.18
CA LYS A 81 -9.75 -11.77 18.17
C LYS A 81 -8.29 -11.28 18.16
N ALA A 82 -7.34 -12.20 18.12
CA ALA A 82 -5.92 -11.88 18.05
C ALA A 82 -5.57 -11.08 16.79
N LEU A 83 -6.07 -11.53 15.64
CA LEU A 83 -5.83 -10.86 14.37
C LEU A 83 -6.43 -9.44 14.33
N LYS A 84 -7.66 -9.29 14.83
CA LYS A 84 -8.33 -7.98 14.92
C LYS A 84 -7.55 -7.00 15.80
N ILE A 85 -7.11 -7.44 16.98
CA ILE A 85 -6.33 -6.61 17.90
C ILE A 85 -5.00 -6.22 17.25
N ALA A 86 -4.26 -7.18 16.68
CA ALA A 86 -2.98 -6.92 16.04
C ALA A 86 -3.11 -5.92 14.86
N ALA A 87 -4.12 -6.11 14.00
CA ALA A 87 -4.37 -5.21 12.88
C ALA A 87 -4.69 -3.78 13.34
N HIS A 88 -5.58 -3.62 14.33
CA HIS A 88 -5.91 -2.31 14.89
C HIS A 88 -4.73 -1.62 15.58
N SER A 89 -3.86 -2.39 16.23
CA SER A 89 -2.65 -1.84 16.88
C SER A 89 -1.64 -1.30 15.87
N VAL A 90 -1.62 -1.85 14.66
CA VAL A 90 -0.75 -1.36 13.57
C VAL A 90 -1.37 -0.17 12.85
N LEU A 91 -2.70 -0.11 12.76
CA LEU A 91 -3.42 0.98 12.11
C LEU A 91 -3.29 2.32 12.88
N GLY A 92 -3.28 2.28 14.19
CA GLY A 92 -3.12 3.46 15.04
C GLY A 92 -1.70 3.93 15.16
#